data_5917313a9dfa5b2afd3e571f641bebea
#
_entry.id   5917313a9dfa5b2afd3e571f641bebea
#
_cell.length_a   1.000
_cell.length_b   1.000
_cell.length_c   1.000
_cell.angle_alpha   90.00
_cell.angle_beta   90.00
_cell.angle_gamma   90.00
#
_symmetry.space_group_name_H-M   'P 1'
#
loop_
_entity.id
_entity.type
_entity.pdbx_description
1 polymer ?
#
loop_
_entity_poly.entity_id
_entity_poly.type
_entity_poly.pdbx_seq_one_letter_code
_entity_poly.pdbx_strand_id
1 'polypeptide(L)'
;MSLSLATLWRIARRDLSARIRGLRLLAICLFLGVATLAAIGSLTASITEELSRRGQTILGGDIEIGIAQREASDTELKAFAGMGTVSETVRLRAMAIGPEGSDSILAELKAIDGTYPLYGKLVLQGGAIAKAPKDGEIYIGQTLADRFNLATGGSVRFGEAAFKVAGVIAEEPDRLGEGFTLGPVALVSLDALEDTKLIQPGSMFESKYRIKLP
;
A
#
# COMPACT_ATOMS: atom_id res chain seq x y z
N MET A 1 22.65 19.04 78.42
CA MET A 1 22.10 19.99 77.42
C MET A 1 21.34 19.15 76.39
N SER A 2 20.03 19.05 76.54
CA SER A 2 19.19 18.31 75.64
C SER A 2 18.83 19.24 74.45
N LEU A 3 19.42 18.96 73.29
CA LEU A 3 19.00 19.61 72.06
C LEU A 3 17.55 19.25 71.74
N SER A 4 16.71 20.26 71.64
CA SER A 4 15.28 20.03 71.34
C SER A 4 15.13 19.44 69.96
N LEU A 5 14.27 18.44 69.79
CA LEU A 5 13.93 17.82 68.53
C LEU A 5 13.62 18.85 67.41
N ALA A 6 13.03 19.97 67.78
CA ALA A 6 12.73 21.08 66.85
C ALA A 6 13.98 21.75 66.33
N THR A 7 15.06 21.84 67.11
CA THR A 7 16.36 22.44 66.69
C THR A 7 17.09 21.50 65.77
N LEU A 8 17.08 20.19 66.03
CA LEU A 8 17.62 19.16 65.13
C LEU A 8 16.92 19.14 63.79
N TRP A 9 15.58 19.23 63.79
CA TRP A 9 14.81 19.24 62.56
C TRP A 9 15.05 20.51 61.71
N ARG A 10 15.23 21.66 62.36
CA ARG A 10 15.54 22.91 61.68
C ARG A 10 16.94 22.90 61.04
N ILE A 11 17.93 22.31 61.72
CA ILE A 11 19.28 22.17 61.20
C ILE A 11 19.28 21.17 60.02
N ALA A 12 18.65 20.06 60.15
CA ALA A 12 18.52 19.03 59.09
C ALA A 12 17.84 19.59 57.82
N ARG A 13 16.75 20.38 58.00
CA ARG A 13 16.04 21.00 56.88
C ARG A 13 16.87 22.10 56.20
N ARG A 14 17.70 22.84 56.96
CA ARG A 14 18.58 23.88 56.40
C ARG A 14 19.78 23.26 55.67
N ASP A 15 20.34 22.18 56.18
CA ASP A 15 21.45 21.47 55.54
C ASP A 15 20.97 20.74 54.26
N LEU A 16 19.78 20.14 54.32
CA LEU A 16 19.12 19.56 53.16
C LEU A 16 18.85 20.61 52.08
N SER A 17 18.41 21.83 52.47
CA SER A 17 18.09 22.87 51.49
C SER A 17 19.33 23.45 50.76
N ALA A 18 20.51 23.40 51.37
CA ALA A 18 21.77 23.82 50.74
C ALA A 18 22.27 22.75 49.72
N ARG A 19 22.07 21.45 49.99
CA ARG A 19 22.40 20.35 49.09
C ARG A 19 21.37 20.10 48.01
N ILE A 20 20.11 20.53 48.21
CA ILE A 20 19.00 20.32 47.27
C ILE A 20 19.26 20.96 45.89
N ARG A 21 20.04 22.03 45.79
CA ARG A 21 20.35 22.67 44.49
C ARG A 21 21.15 21.73 43.58
N GLY A 22 22.17 21.05 44.09
CA GLY A 22 22.93 20.06 43.34
C GLY A 22 22.08 18.81 43.00
N LEU A 23 21.25 18.36 43.96
CA LEU A 23 20.35 17.22 43.79
C LEU A 23 19.25 17.50 42.77
N ARG A 24 18.72 18.74 42.75
CA ARG A 24 17.77 19.18 41.73
C ARG A 24 18.37 19.16 40.34
N LEU A 25 19.59 19.63 40.17
CA LEU A 25 20.28 19.61 38.89
C LEU A 25 20.46 18.16 38.39
N LEU A 26 20.94 17.28 39.30
CA LEU A 26 21.06 15.84 38.99
C LEU A 26 19.72 15.22 38.62
N ALA A 27 18.66 15.51 39.39
CA ALA A 27 17.31 14.98 39.10
C ALA A 27 16.76 15.49 37.76
N ILE A 28 16.99 16.76 37.43
CA ILE A 28 16.60 17.34 36.13
C ILE A 28 17.38 16.67 34.99
N CYS A 29 18.71 16.49 35.13
CA CYS A 29 19.49 15.78 34.11
C CYS A 29 19.06 14.33 33.93
N LEU A 30 18.79 13.63 35.05
CA LEU A 30 18.32 12.25 35.00
C LEU A 30 16.93 12.17 34.35
N PHE A 31 16.02 13.09 34.75
CA PHE A 31 14.67 13.15 34.18
C PHE A 31 14.72 13.45 32.69
N LEU A 32 15.52 14.43 32.25
CA LEU A 32 15.72 14.75 30.84
C LEU A 32 16.28 13.55 30.06
N GLY A 33 17.27 12.86 30.61
CA GLY A 33 17.85 11.67 29.98
C GLY A 33 16.82 10.55 29.81
N VAL A 34 16.09 10.22 30.88
CA VAL A 34 15.03 9.19 30.83
C VAL A 34 13.87 9.62 29.91
N ALA A 35 13.46 10.88 29.99
CA ALA A 35 12.37 11.40 29.15
C ALA A 35 12.74 11.36 27.66
N THR A 36 14.00 11.69 27.31
CA THR A 36 14.49 11.61 25.93
C THR A 36 14.49 10.16 25.43
N LEU A 37 15.01 9.23 26.23
CA LEU A 37 15.01 7.82 25.86
C LEU A 37 13.58 7.26 25.72
N ALA A 38 12.68 7.61 26.64
CA ALA A 38 11.28 7.20 26.58
C ALA A 38 10.57 7.80 25.35
N ALA A 39 10.84 9.08 25.02
CA ALA A 39 10.27 9.74 23.85
C ALA A 39 10.73 9.06 22.54
N ILE A 40 12.03 8.76 22.40
CA ILE A 40 12.59 8.05 21.24
C ILE A 40 11.98 6.65 21.15
N GLY A 41 11.93 5.91 22.25
CA GLY A 41 11.35 4.56 22.30
C GLY A 41 9.87 4.55 21.91
N SER A 42 9.08 5.48 22.42
CA SER A 42 7.67 5.64 22.09
C SER A 42 7.47 6.01 20.61
N LEU A 43 8.28 6.92 20.08
CA LEU A 43 8.21 7.30 18.67
C LEU A 43 8.55 6.12 17.76
N THR A 44 9.62 5.39 18.07
CA THR A 44 10.02 4.20 17.30
C THR A 44 8.92 3.13 17.32
N ALA A 45 8.34 2.86 18.49
CA ALA A 45 7.25 1.89 18.61
C ALA A 45 6.02 2.31 17.79
N SER A 46 5.63 3.58 17.86
CA SER A 46 4.49 4.12 17.09
C SER A 46 4.73 4.04 15.57
N ILE A 47 5.94 4.35 15.12
CA ILE A 47 6.30 4.24 13.69
C ILE A 47 6.27 2.79 13.24
N THR A 48 6.84 1.87 14.03
CA THR A 48 6.87 0.44 13.70
C THR A 48 5.45 -0.14 13.66
N GLU A 49 4.60 0.22 14.60
CA GLU A 49 3.21 -0.23 14.64
C GLU A 49 2.41 0.30 13.45
N GLU A 50 2.58 1.57 13.10
CA GLU A 50 1.92 2.17 11.94
C GLU A 50 2.42 1.57 10.62
N LEU A 51 3.72 1.32 10.49
CA LEU A 51 4.29 0.63 9.32
C LEU A 51 3.77 -0.81 9.22
N SER A 52 3.64 -1.54 10.34
CA SER A 52 3.07 -2.89 10.33
C SER A 52 1.60 -2.89 9.91
N ARG A 53 0.81 -1.93 10.39
CA ARG A 53 -0.60 -1.80 9.99
C ARG A 53 -0.76 -1.41 8.52
N ARG A 54 0.09 -0.50 8.03
CA ARG A 54 0.05 -0.07 6.62
C ARG A 54 0.73 -1.06 5.71
N GLY A 55 1.64 -1.89 6.21
CA GLY A 55 2.36 -2.89 5.44
C GLY A 55 1.42 -3.82 4.69
N GLN A 56 0.37 -4.32 5.35
CA GLN A 56 -0.65 -5.16 4.72
C GLN A 56 -1.40 -4.45 3.59
N THR A 57 -1.71 -3.17 3.77
CA THR A 57 -2.38 -2.37 2.73
C THR A 57 -1.42 -2.01 1.60
N ILE A 58 -0.16 -1.72 1.92
CA ILE A 58 0.87 -1.38 0.92
C ILE A 58 1.23 -2.60 0.07
N LEU A 59 1.41 -3.77 0.68
CA LEU A 59 1.67 -5.02 -0.03
C LEU A 59 0.42 -5.60 -0.68
N GLY A 60 -0.77 -5.19 -0.22
CA GLY A 60 -2.04 -5.77 -0.65
C GLY A 60 -2.27 -7.20 -0.15
N GLY A 61 -1.44 -7.71 0.78
CA GLY A 61 -1.49 -9.04 1.34
C GLY A 61 -0.59 -9.20 2.56
N ASP A 62 -0.71 -10.30 3.29
CA ASP A 62 0.24 -10.68 4.34
C ASP A 62 1.51 -11.27 3.74
N ILE A 63 1.37 -11.93 2.58
CA ILE A 63 2.47 -12.48 1.78
C ILE A 63 2.25 -12.06 0.33
N GLU A 64 3.29 -11.61 -0.35
CA GLU A 64 3.31 -11.37 -1.80
C GLU A 64 4.36 -12.28 -2.44
N ILE A 65 3.95 -13.00 -3.48
CA ILE A 65 4.81 -13.86 -4.30
C ILE A 65 4.75 -13.32 -5.72
N GLY A 66 5.87 -12.79 -6.21
CA GLY A 66 6.02 -12.32 -7.58
C GLY A 66 6.67 -13.38 -8.46
N ILE A 67 6.09 -13.65 -9.61
CA ILE A 67 6.61 -14.57 -10.62
C ILE A 67 6.72 -13.81 -11.93
N ALA A 68 7.94 -13.73 -12.46
CA ALA A 68 8.19 -13.03 -13.72
C ALA A 68 8.02 -13.96 -14.91
N GLN A 69 7.36 -13.47 -15.96
CA GLN A 69 7.25 -14.10 -17.30
C GLN A 69 6.56 -15.48 -17.32
N ARG A 70 5.86 -15.85 -16.26
CA ARG A 70 5.01 -17.03 -16.20
C ARG A 70 3.94 -16.88 -15.13
N GLU A 71 2.93 -17.65 -15.23
CA GLU A 71 1.92 -17.87 -14.18
C GLU A 71 2.39 -18.95 -13.20
N ALA A 72 1.75 -19.03 -12.04
CA ALA A 72 1.98 -20.11 -11.10
C ALA A 72 1.42 -21.42 -11.67
N SER A 73 2.15 -22.52 -11.45
CA SER A 73 1.67 -23.85 -11.76
C SER A 73 0.54 -24.27 -10.83
N ASP A 74 -0.27 -25.26 -11.24
CA ASP A 74 -1.36 -25.82 -10.41
C ASP A 74 -0.89 -26.28 -9.02
N THR A 75 0.36 -26.76 -8.92
CA THR A 75 0.95 -27.19 -7.65
C THR A 75 1.25 -25.99 -6.75
N GLU A 76 1.77 -24.90 -7.32
CA GLU A 76 2.04 -23.66 -6.62
C GLU A 76 0.72 -23.00 -6.16
N LEU A 77 -0.28 -22.93 -7.04
CA LEU A 77 -1.61 -22.39 -6.71
C LEU A 77 -2.28 -23.16 -5.57
N LYS A 78 -2.20 -24.50 -5.57
CA LYS A 78 -2.70 -25.32 -4.46
C LYS A 78 -1.96 -25.06 -3.16
N ALA A 79 -0.64 -24.86 -3.22
CA ALA A 79 0.15 -24.52 -2.05
C ALA A 79 -0.25 -23.14 -1.51
N PHE A 80 -0.43 -22.14 -2.37
CA PHE A 80 -0.88 -20.80 -1.99
C PHE A 80 -2.27 -20.82 -1.34
N ALA A 81 -3.21 -21.52 -1.98
CA ALA A 81 -4.57 -21.70 -1.45
C ALA A 81 -4.61 -22.41 -0.09
N GLY A 82 -3.63 -23.27 0.19
CA GLY A 82 -3.46 -23.91 1.49
C GLY A 82 -3.00 -22.97 2.61
N MET A 83 -2.44 -21.80 2.27
CA MET A 83 -1.98 -20.80 3.25
C MET A 83 -3.10 -19.81 3.63
N GLY A 84 -4.06 -19.54 2.74
CA GLY A 84 -5.11 -18.57 3.03
C GLY A 84 -5.89 -18.15 1.77
N THR A 85 -6.53 -17.00 1.84
CA THR A 85 -7.24 -16.42 0.69
C THR A 85 -6.22 -15.81 -0.28
N VAL A 86 -6.24 -16.26 -1.53
CA VAL A 86 -5.32 -15.82 -2.58
C VAL A 86 -6.02 -14.82 -3.49
N SER A 87 -5.30 -13.79 -3.90
CA SER A 87 -5.66 -12.89 -5.00
C SER A 87 -4.53 -12.85 -6.00
N GLU A 88 -4.88 -13.03 -7.27
CA GLU A 88 -3.96 -12.98 -8.39
C GLU A 88 -4.06 -11.65 -9.12
N THR A 89 -2.92 -11.08 -9.45
CA THR A 89 -2.83 -9.90 -10.33
C THR A 89 -1.73 -10.10 -11.34
N VAL A 90 -1.98 -9.73 -12.59
CA VAL A 90 -0.99 -9.78 -13.67
C VAL A 90 -0.73 -8.36 -14.15
N ARG A 91 0.54 -8.01 -14.29
CA ARG A 91 0.98 -6.67 -14.71
C ARG A 91 1.88 -6.74 -15.92
N LEU A 92 1.60 -5.88 -16.87
CA LEU A 92 2.43 -5.70 -18.07
C LEU A 92 2.35 -4.25 -18.55
N ARG A 93 3.30 -3.87 -19.38
CA ARG A 93 3.27 -2.60 -20.09
C ARG A 93 2.77 -2.82 -21.49
N ALA A 94 1.77 -2.08 -21.89
CA ALA A 94 1.16 -2.17 -23.21
C ALA A 94 0.77 -0.79 -23.75
N MET A 95 0.65 -0.70 -25.05
CA MET A 95 0.15 0.51 -25.70
C MET A 95 -1.35 0.61 -25.53
N ALA A 96 -1.80 1.61 -24.82
CA ALA A 96 -3.19 2.05 -24.81
C ALA A 96 -3.43 2.86 -26.08
N ILE A 97 -4.47 2.53 -26.82
CA ILE A 97 -4.86 3.23 -28.07
C ILE A 97 -6.19 3.89 -27.81
N GLY A 98 -6.22 5.20 -27.99
CA GLY A 98 -7.41 6.02 -27.80
C GLY A 98 -8.51 5.76 -28.84
N PRO A 99 -9.68 6.40 -28.68
CA PRO A 99 -10.76 6.35 -29.64
C PRO A 99 -10.24 6.71 -31.03
N GLU A 100 -10.80 6.04 -32.05
CA GLU A 100 -10.46 6.27 -33.47
C GLU A 100 -9.00 5.98 -33.88
N GLY A 101 -8.18 5.44 -32.94
CA GLY A 101 -6.78 5.07 -33.21
C GLY A 101 -5.84 6.26 -33.41
N SER A 102 -6.26 7.46 -33.06
CA SER A 102 -5.56 8.72 -33.35
C SER A 102 -4.36 8.99 -32.44
N ASP A 103 -4.35 8.43 -31.24
CA ASP A 103 -3.26 8.60 -30.26
C ASP A 103 -3.00 7.31 -29.52
N SER A 104 -1.74 7.12 -29.11
CA SER A 104 -1.34 5.94 -28.32
C SER A 104 -0.34 6.34 -27.23
N ILE A 105 -0.40 5.68 -26.09
CA ILE A 105 0.52 5.92 -24.98
C ILE A 105 0.88 4.60 -24.31
N LEU A 106 2.12 4.48 -23.88
CA LEU A 106 2.53 3.34 -23.06
C LEU A 106 1.89 3.46 -21.68
N ALA A 107 1.08 2.48 -21.33
CA ALA A 107 0.38 2.39 -20.08
C ALA A 107 0.71 1.09 -19.37
N GLU A 108 0.53 1.07 -18.06
CA GLU A 108 0.53 -0.13 -17.27
C GLU A 108 -0.87 -0.73 -17.26
N LEU A 109 -0.97 -1.94 -17.82
CA LEU A 109 -2.19 -2.74 -17.76
C LEU A 109 -2.05 -3.74 -16.61
N LYS A 110 -2.98 -3.66 -15.66
CA LYS A 110 -3.08 -4.55 -14.50
C LYS A 110 -4.37 -5.34 -14.60
N ALA A 111 -4.25 -6.64 -14.72
CA ALA A 111 -5.38 -7.55 -14.63
C ALA A 111 -5.54 -8.01 -13.17
N ILE A 112 -6.77 -8.05 -12.69
CA ILE A 112 -7.11 -8.36 -11.31
C ILE A 112 -8.20 -9.43 -11.26
N ASP A 113 -8.15 -10.27 -10.24
CA ASP A 113 -9.17 -11.28 -9.97
C ASP A 113 -10.38 -10.73 -9.20
N GLY A 114 -11.39 -11.55 -8.99
CA GLY A 114 -12.60 -11.18 -8.25
C GLY A 114 -12.40 -11.01 -6.73
N THR A 115 -11.24 -11.44 -6.18
CA THR A 115 -10.90 -11.32 -4.76
C THR A 115 -10.13 -10.06 -4.44
N TYR A 116 -9.60 -9.38 -5.46
CA TYR A 116 -8.90 -8.11 -5.32
C TYR A 116 -9.84 -6.95 -4.91
N PRO A 117 -9.41 -6.05 -4.03
CA PRO A 117 -8.20 -6.12 -3.20
C PRO A 117 -8.43 -6.92 -1.92
N LEU A 118 -7.42 -7.66 -1.43
CA LEU A 118 -7.49 -8.37 -0.15
C LEU A 118 -7.49 -7.42 1.06
N TYR A 119 -6.77 -6.29 0.92
CA TYR A 119 -6.69 -5.21 1.89
C TYR A 119 -6.92 -3.86 1.20
N GLY A 120 -7.52 -2.92 1.92
CA GLY A 120 -7.86 -1.61 1.38
C GLY A 120 -9.12 -1.62 0.52
N LYS A 121 -9.26 -0.64 -0.35
CA LYS A 121 -10.41 -0.46 -1.24
C LYS A 121 -9.96 0.14 -2.55
N LEU A 122 -10.48 -0.37 -3.64
CA LEU A 122 -10.40 0.28 -4.95
C LEU A 122 -11.54 1.30 -5.02
N VAL A 123 -11.20 2.57 -5.15
CA VAL A 123 -12.19 3.66 -5.18
C VAL A 123 -12.16 4.33 -6.54
N LEU A 124 -13.31 4.42 -7.18
CA LEU A 124 -13.50 5.18 -8.42
C LEU A 124 -13.88 6.62 -8.11
N GLN A 125 -13.72 7.50 -9.08
CA GLN A 125 -14.22 8.87 -8.99
C GLN A 125 -15.73 8.87 -8.67
N GLY A 126 -16.14 9.81 -7.81
CA GLY A 126 -17.48 9.79 -7.22
C GLY A 126 -17.63 8.98 -5.95
N GLY A 127 -16.54 8.33 -5.47
CA GLY A 127 -16.51 7.62 -4.18
C GLY A 127 -17.05 6.19 -4.21
N ALA A 128 -17.35 5.65 -5.38
CA ALA A 128 -17.83 4.28 -5.51
C ALA A 128 -16.69 3.28 -5.23
N ILE A 129 -16.95 2.32 -4.33
CA ILE A 129 -16.04 1.19 -4.09
C ILE A 129 -16.26 0.17 -5.19
N ALA A 130 -15.20 -0.16 -5.92
CA ALA A 130 -15.22 -1.09 -7.02
C ALA A 130 -14.56 -2.42 -6.67
N LYS A 131 -14.95 -3.46 -7.39
CA LYS A 131 -14.25 -4.75 -7.53
C LYS A 131 -13.64 -4.83 -8.91
N ALA A 132 -13.19 -6.02 -9.32
CA ALA A 132 -12.72 -6.22 -10.69
C ALA A 132 -13.79 -5.75 -11.70
N PRO A 133 -13.38 -5.08 -12.80
CA PRO A 133 -14.29 -4.68 -13.84
C PRO A 133 -14.89 -5.95 -14.49
N LYS A 134 -16.04 -5.79 -15.12
CA LYS A 134 -16.67 -6.89 -15.88
C LYS A 134 -15.95 -7.08 -17.22
N ASP A 135 -16.21 -8.22 -17.86
CA ASP A 135 -15.65 -8.48 -19.18
C ASP A 135 -16.05 -7.38 -20.16
N GLY A 136 -15.06 -6.94 -20.94
CA GLY A 136 -15.22 -5.82 -21.85
C GLY A 136 -15.23 -4.43 -21.18
N GLU A 137 -15.11 -4.35 -19.86
CA GLU A 137 -14.98 -3.09 -19.10
C GLU A 137 -13.56 -2.89 -18.60
N ILE A 138 -13.20 -1.60 -18.40
CA ILE A 138 -11.90 -1.20 -17.89
C ILE A 138 -12.04 -0.03 -16.94
N TYR A 139 -11.24 -0.01 -15.88
CA TYR A 139 -11.02 1.20 -15.08
C TYR A 139 -9.70 1.83 -15.51
N ILE A 140 -9.69 3.15 -15.68
CA ILE A 140 -8.51 3.89 -16.13
C ILE A 140 -8.08 4.90 -15.08
N GLY A 141 -6.76 5.11 -14.96
CA GLY A 141 -6.22 6.17 -14.12
C GLY A 141 -6.49 7.55 -14.73
N GLN A 142 -6.46 8.59 -13.88
CA GLN A 142 -6.73 9.98 -14.29
C GLN A 142 -5.84 10.41 -15.46
N THR A 143 -4.55 10.08 -15.44
CA THR A 143 -3.61 10.43 -16.51
C THR A 143 -4.03 9.91 -17.89
N LEU A 144 -4.60 8.68 -17.92
CA LEU A 144 -5.08 8.10 -19.17
C LEU A 144 -6.39 8.74 -19.63
N ALA A 145 -7.29 9.03 -18.68
CA ALA A 145 -8.53 9.74 -18.92
C ALA A 145 -8.27 11.14 -19.52
N ASP A 146 -7.36 11.89 -18.94
CA ASP A 146 -6.99 13.24 -19.40
C ASP A 146 -6.31 13.18 -20.77
N ARG A 147 -5.40 12.23 -20.99
CA ARG A 147 -4.63 12.11 -22.23
C ARG A 147 -5.53 11.85 -23.45
N PHE A 148 -6.51 10.99 -23.30
CA PHE A 148 -7.44 10.63 -24.38
C PHE A 148 -8.77 11.37 -24.30
N ASN A 149 -8.90 12.31 -23.34
CA ASN A 149 -10.17 13.01 -23.06
C ASN A 149 -11.36 12.04 -22.88
N LEU A 150 -11.11 10.95 -22.11
CA LEU A 150 -12.06 9.88 -21.88
C LEU A 150 -12.83 10.10 -20.58
N ALA A 151 -14.13 9.95 -20.67
CA ALA A 151 -15.03 9.82 -19.54
C ALA A 151 -15.60 8.40 -19.46
N THR A 152 -16.32 8.11 -18.39
CA THR A 152 -17.10 6.85 -18.27
C THR A 152 -17.99 6.66 -19.49
N GLY A 153 -17.92 5.48 -20.09
CA GLY A 153 -18.62 5.14 -21.33
C GLY A 153 -17.77 5.28 -22.60
N GLY A 154 -16.60 5.96 -22.52
CA GLY A 154 -15.64 6.01 -23.62
C GLY A 154 -15.01 4.65 -23.92
N SER A 155 -14.20 4.55 -24.97
CA SER A 155 -13.56 3.31 -25.39
C SER A 155 -12.04 3.48 -25.45
N VAL A 156 -11.29 2.47 -25.02
CA VAL A 156 -9.84 2.37 -25.14
C VAL A 156 -9.47 0.96 -25.55
N ARG A 157 -8.42 0.80 -26.36
CA ARG A 157 -7.97 -0.50 -26.85
C ARG A 157 -6.61 -0.84 -26.30
N PHE A 158 -6.48 -2.10 -25.87
CA PHE A 158 -5.21 -2.74 -25.50
C PHE A 158 -5.02 -4.02 -26.31
N GLY A 159 -3.93 -4.12 -27.05
CA GLY A 159 -3.72 -5.23 -27.97
C GLY A 159 -4.86 -5.36 -28.98
N GLU A 160 -5.49 -6.52 -29.03
CA GLU A 160 -6.61 -6.81 -29.93
C GLU A 160 -7.99 -6.46 -29.31
N ALA A 161 -8.06 -6.29 -27.97
CA ALA A 161 -9.33 -6.05 -27.27
C ALA A 161 -9.64 -4.56 -27.11
N ALA A 162 -10.91 -4.21 -27.34
CA ALA A 162 -11.46 -2.89 -27.07
C ALA A 162 -12.32 -2.93 -25.79
N PHE A 163 -12.09 -2.01 -24.88
CA PHE A 163 -12.74 -1.94 -23.58
C PHE A 163 -13.56 -0.66 -23.44
N LYS A 164 -14.71 -0.79 -22.76
CA LYS A 164 -15.52 0.35 -22.36
C LYS A 164 -15.07 0.85 -21.01
N VAL A 165 -14.78 2.13 -20.88
CA VAL A 165 -14.42 2.76 -19.61
C VAL A 165 -15.61 2.74 -18.65
N ALA A 166 -15.53 1.91 -17.61
CA ALA A 166 -16.56 1.81 -16.58
C ALA A 166 -16.35 2.80 -15.43
N GLY A 167 -15.12 3.34 -15.27
CA GLY A 167 -14.83 4.36 -14.29
C GLY A 167 -13.38 4.83 -14.31
N VAL A 168 -13.15 5.96 -13.64
CA VAL A 168 -11.80 6.51 -13.44
C VAL A 168 -11.36 6.21 -12.01
N ILE A 169 -10.15 5.71 -11.86
CA ILE A 169 -9.57 5.31 -10.57
C ILE A 169 -9.22 6.57 -9.78
N ALA A 170 -9.75 6.68 -8.58
CA ALA A 170 -9.38 7.71 -7.61
C ALA A 170 -8.33 7.21 -6.61
N GLU A 171 -8.51 5.97 -6.12
CA GLU A 171 -7.61 5.37 -5.14
C GLU A 171 -7.42 3.88 -5.44
N GLU A 172 -6.17 3.46 -5.51
CA GLU A 172 -5.76 2.06 -5.65
C GLU A 172 -4.93 1.67 -4.41
N PRO A 173 -5.33 0.63 -3.66
CA PRO A 173 -4.79 0.39 -2.32
C PRO A 173 -3.31 -0.02 -2.32
N ASP A 174 -2.89 -0.83 -3.26
CA ASP A 174 -1.54 -1.41 -3.34
C ASP A 174 -0.56 -0.61 -4.22
N ARG A 175 -0.97 0.54 -4.73
CA ARG A 175 -0.17 1.39 -5.61
C ARG A 175 1.17 1.82 -5.00
N LEU A 176 1.22 2.04 -3.69
CA LEU A 176 2.44 2.45 -2.98
C LEU A 176 3.47 1.32 -2.87
N GLY A 177 3.02 0.08 -2.77
CA GLY A 177 3.87 -1.11 -2.69
C GLY A 177 4.47 -1.51 -4.04
N GLU A 178 3.88 -1.05 -5.13
CA GLU A 178 4.27 -1.42 -6.49
C GLU A 178 5.40 -0.55 -7.08
N GLY A 179 5.94 0.38 -6.27
CA GLY A 179 7.00 1.30 -6.68
C GLY A 179 6.46 2.49 -7.51
N PHE A 180 7.38 3.35 -7.95
CA PHE A 180 7.03 4.47 -8.83
C PHE A 180 6.74 3.94 -10.24
N THR A 181 5.49 3.67 -10.55
CA THR A 181 5.07 3.44 -11.93
C THR A 181 4.99 4.77 -12.66
N LEU A 182 5.94 4.98 -13.55
CA LEU A 182 6.00 6.15 -14.43
C LEU A 182 5.07 5.90 -15.63
N GLY A 183 3.77 6.01 -15.44
CA GLY A 183 2.84 5.85 -16.57
C GLY A 183 1.38 5.84 -16.14
N PRO A 184 0.48 6.02 -17.12
CA PRO A 184 -0.94 5.81 -16.93
C PRO A 184 -1.24 4.36 -16.56
N VAL A 185 -2.21 4.15 -15.68
CA VAL A 185 -2.65 2.82 -15.22
C VAL A 185 -4.02 2.51 -15.77
N ALA A 186 -4.24 1.24 -16.09
CA ALA A 186 -5.53 0.69 -16.46
C ALA A 186 -5.75 -0.67 -15.80
N LEU A 187 -6.95 -0.95 -15.30
CA LEU A 187 -7.33 -2.21 -14.65
C LEU A 187 -8.39 -2.93 -15.46
N VAL A 188 -8.16 -4.21 -15.71
CA VAL A 188 -9.09 -5.14 -16.37
C VAL A 188 -9.30 -6.39 -15.50
N SER A 189 -10.28 -7.25 -15.82
CA SER A 189 -10.37 -8.58 -15.22
C SER A 189 -9.28 -9.50 -15.78
N LEU A 190 -8.91 -10.56 -15.04
CA LEU A 190 -7.97 -11.57 -15.54
C LEU A 190 -8.47 -12.21 -16.84
N ASP A 191 -9.77 -12.53 -16.90
CA ASP A 191 -10.37 -13.14 -18.09
C ASP A 191 -10.26 -12.21 -19.32
N ALA A 192 -10.51 -10.92 -19.12
CA ALA A 192 -10.41 -9.92 -20.19
C ALA A 192 -8.96 -9.68 -20.68
N LEU A 193 -7.96 -10.00 -19.87
CA LEU A 193 -6.55 -9.92 -20.28
C LEU A 193 -6.25 -10.91 -21.42
N GLU A 194 -6.82 -12.09 -21.40
CA GLU A 194 -6.63 -13.10 -22.46
C GLU A 194 -7.08 -12.59 -23.81
N ASP A 195 -8.18 -11.83 -23.86
CA ASP A 195 -8.73 -11.25 -25.08
C ASP A 195 -7.81 -10.22 -25.74
N THR A 196 -6.93 -9.59 -24.93
CA THR A 196 -5.96 -8.62 -25.47
C THR A 196 -4.89 -9.23 -26.35
N LYS A 197 -4.62 -10.55 -26.23
CA LYS A 197 -3.52 -11.29 -26.86
C LYS A 197 -2.12 -10.67 -26.61
N LEU A 198 -1.97 -9.92 -25.52
CA LEU A 198 -0.70 -9.30 -25.15
C LEU A 198 0.29 -10.28 -24.52
N ILE A 199 -0.20 -11.32 -23.86
CA ILE A 199 0.64 -12.37 -23.29
C ILE A 199 0.90 -13.43 -24.36
N GLN A 200 2.14 -13.45 -24.84
CA GLN A 200 2.65 -14.39 -25.84
C GLN A 200 4.00 -14.94 -25.35
N PRO A 201 4.49 -16.05 -25.90
CA PRO A 201 5.82 -16.53 -25.57
C PRO A 201 6.88 -15.43 -25.75
N GLY A 202 7.58 -15.08 -24.66
CA GLY A 202 8.57 -14.01 -24.63
C GLY A 202 8.01 -12.63 -24.18
N SER A 203 6.73 -12.49 -23.90
CA SER A 203 6.18 -11.26 -23.31
C SER A 203 6.74 -11.01 -21.92
N MET A 204 7.00 -9.75 -21.62
CA MET A 204 7.43 -9.33 -20.28
C MET A 204 6.21 -8.96 -19.45
N PHE A 205 5.85 -9.83 -18.52
CA PHE A 205 4.78 -9.60 -17.54
C PHE A 205 5.19 -10.14 -16.18
N GLU A 206 4.51 -9.72 -15.15
CA GLU A 206 4.69 -10.17 -13.77
C GLU A 206 3.35 -10.62 -13.21
N SER A 207 3.29 -11.88 -12.75
CA SER A 207 2.15 -12.40 -11.99
C SER A 207 2.45 -12.27 -10.50
N LYS A 208 1.55 -11.65 -9.75
CA LYS A 208 1.67 -11.49 -8.31
C LYS A 208 0.51 -12.19 -7.62
N TYR A 209 0.88 -13.06 -6.70
CA TYR A 209 -0.04 -13.80 -5.84
C TYR A 209 0.05 -13.22 -4.44
N ARG A 210 -1.03 -12.60 -4.00
CA ARG A 210 -1.14 -12.04 -2.65
C ARG A 210 -1.99 -12.97 -1.82
N ILE A 211 -1.53 -13.24 -0.61
CA ILE A 211 -2.17 -14.19 0.29
C ILE A 211 -2.55 -13.46 1.56
N LYS A 212 -3.82 -13.58 1.92
CA LYS A 212 -4.33 -13.17 3.22
C LYS A 212 -4.40 -14.39 4.11
N LEU A 213 -3.62 -14.39 5.19
CA LEU A 213 -3.60 -15.45 6.19
C LEU A 213 -4.94 -15.49 6.96
N PRO A 214 -5.34 -16.66 7.49
CA PRO A 214 -6.56 -16.86 8.24
C PRO A 214 -6.59 -16.09 9.57
#